data_52cec356464add7da9a1d8f6a1a84364
#
_entry.id   52cec356464add7da9a1d8f6a1a84364
#
_cell.length_a   1.000
_cell.length_b   1.000
_cell.length_c   1.000
_cell.angle_alpha   90.00
_cell.angle_beta   90.00
_cell.angle_gamma   90.00
#
_symmetry.space_group_name_H-M   'P 1'
#
loop_
_entity.id
_entity.type
_entity.pdbx_description
1 polymer ?
#
loop_
_entity_poly.entity_id
_entity_poly.type
_entity_poly.pdbx_seq_one_letter_code
_entity_poly.pdbx_strand_id
1 'polypeptide(L)'
;MKGLRKYLSPFAPDQSGAAAVLCEFHGLIIILDAGGCAGNICGFDEPRWFESRSAIFSAGLRDMDAILGRDDRLVEKIGKACEKLSADFIAVIGTPVPAVIGTDYRALSRMIEKKTGIPALTIDTDGTKLYDDGEKKTWKELFKKFAVEKDVEPGRIGIIGATPLEFGGIYEEDFLKKYFAEKGFSKVVCYGMGDGLDAVREAAAAE
;
A
#
# COMPACT_ATOMS: atom_id res chain seq x y z
N MET A 1 4.16 33.95 -6.25
CA MET A 1 4.53 32.67 -5.63
C MET A 1 4.07 31.55 -6.54
N LYS A 2 4.99 30.93 -7.27
CA LYS A 2 4.73 29.70 -8.02
C LYS A 2 4.71 28.58 -6.99
N GLY A 3 3.57 27.99 -6.69
CA GLY A 3 3.48 26.83 -5.81
C GLY A 3 2.40 26.85 -4.73
N LEU A 4 1.57 27.86 -4.64
CA LEU A 4 0.36 27.78 -3.82
C LEU A 4 -0.61 26.83 -4.53
N ARG A 5 -0.80 25.65 -3.93
CA ARG A 5 -1.81 24.71 -4.38
C ARG A 5 -3.19 25.22 -3.97
N LYS A 6 -4.17 25.09 -4.86
CA LYS A 6 -5.57 25.44 -4.57
C LYS A 6 -6.17 24.45 -3.55
N TYR A 7 -5.69 23.21 -3.59
CA TYR A 7 -6.06 22.14 -2.66
C TYR A 7 -4.78 21.61 -2.03
N LEU A 8 -4.79 21.38 -0.74
CA LEU A 8 -3.69 20.74 -0.02
C LEU A 8 -3.92 19.23 -0.07
N SER A 9 -2.88 18.49 -0.46
CA SER A 9 -2.79 17.06 -0.17
C SER A 9 -2.70 16.87 1.35
N PRO A 10 -3.11 15.73 1.89
CA PRO A 10 -2.85 15.39 3.29
C PRO A 10 -1.39 15.66 3.67
N PHE A 11 -1.15 16.13 4.89
CA PHE A 11 0.21 16.45 5.37
C PHE A 11 1.08 15.21 5.62
N ALA A 12 0.57 14.03 5.37
CA ALA A 12 1.31 12.78 5.43
C ALA A 12 2.18 12.61 4.17
N PRO A 13 3.38 12.01 4.29
CA PRO A 13 4.27 11.77 3.17
C PRO A 13 3.84 10.57 2.30
N ASP A 14 4.57 10.32 1.21
CA ASP A 14 4.31 9.27 0.24
C ASP A 14 4.26 7.85 0.85
N GLN A 15 5.06 7.55 1.86
CA GLN A 15 5.00 6.25 2.54
C GLN A 15 3.65 6.00 3.22
N SER A 16 3.01 7.04 3.71
CA SER A 16 1.68 6.94 4.34
C SER A 16 0.60 6.69 3.30
N GLY A 17 0.69 7.33 2.13
CA GLY A 17 -0.18 7.02 0.99
C GLY A 17 -0.04 5.58 0.51
N ALA A 18 1.20 5.06 0.48
CA ALA A 18 1.44 3.67 0.15
C ALA A 18 0.81 2.71 1.17
N ALA A 19 0.92 3.01 2.46
CA ALA A 19 0.33 2.21 3.52
C ALA A 19 -1.21 2.21 3.46
N ALA A 20 -1.81 3.38 3.23
CA ALA A 20 -3.26 3.53 3.12
C ALA A 20 -3.87 2.69 2.00
N VAL A 21 -3.23 2.65 0.84
CA VAL A 21 -3.67 1.78 -0.27
C VAL A 21 -3.62 0.30 0.11
N LEU A 22 -2.56 -0.14 0.82
CA LEU A 22 -2.33 -1.56 1.10
C LEU A 22 -3.14 -2.09 2.30
N CYS A 23 -3.69 -1.21 3.12
CA CYS A 23 -4.28 -1.54 4.41
C CYS A 23 -5.41 -2.58 4.33
N GLU A 24 -6.22 -2.55 3.27
CA GLU A 24 -7.43 -3.36 3.13
C GLU A 24 -7.22 -4.74 2.46
N PHE A 25 -6.03 -5.03 1.97
CA PHE A 25 -5.84 -6.17 1.07
C PHE A 25 -5.31 -7.46 1.73
N HIS A 26 -5.37 -7.58 3.05
CA HIS A 26 -4.86 -8.74 3.79
C HIS A 26 -3.39 -9.04 3.50
N GLY A 27 -2.56 -7.98 3.53
CA GLY A 27 -1.12 -8.05 3.30
C GLY A 27 -0.30 -8.10 4.58
N LEU A 28 0.93 -8.60 4.49
CA LEU A 28 1.98 -8.36 5.46
C LEU A 28 2.80 -7.15 4.99
N ILE A 29 2.58 -6.00 5.61
CA ILE A 29 3.16 -4.72 5.20
C ILE A 29 4.35 -4.41 6.11
N ILE A 30 5.52 -4.22 5.52
CA ILE A 30 6.75 -3.91 6.22
C ILE A 30 7.15 -2.46 5.90
N ILE A 31 7.13 -1.61 6.90
CA ILE A 31 7.70 -0.28 6.79
C ILE A 31 9.21 -0.40 7.00
N LEU A 32 9.98 -0.14 5.96
CA LEU A 32 11.44 -0.27 5.98
C LEU A 32 12.06 0.95 6.67
N ASP A 33 12.01 0.98 7.99
CA ASP A 33 12.41 2.10 8.83
C ASP A 33 13.12 1.66 10.11
N ALA A 34 13.52 2.63 10.92
CA ALA A 34 14.07 2.40 12.27
C ALA A 34 12.98 2.41 13.37
N GLY A 35 11.70 2.57 13.01
CA GLY A 35 10.55 2.54 13.91
C GLY A 35 9.71 3.82 13.92
N GLY A 36 10.27 4.97 13.59
CA GLY A 36 9.58 6.27 13.66
C GLY A 36 8.48 6.42 12.61
N CYS A 37 8.76 6.07 11.36
CA CYS A 37 7.79 6.17 10.27
C CYS A 37 6.61 5.20 10.46
N ALA A 38 6.87 3.96 10.88
CA ALA A 38 5.81 3.01 11.19
C ALA A 38 4.90 3.51 12.32
N GLY A 39 5.49 4.08 13.39
CA GLY A 39 4.73 4.66 14.48
C GLY A 39 3.84 5.82 14.06
N ASN A 40 4.32 6.66 13.15
CA ASN A 40 3.55 7.78 12.61
C ASN A 40 2.37 7.32 11.75
N ILE A 41 2.62 6.38 10.83
CA ILE A 41 1.58 5.79 9.97
C ILE A 41 0.47 5.18 10.83
N CYS A 42 0.82 4.30 11.76
CA CYS A 42 -0.14 3.56 12.57
C CYS A 42 -0.84 4.44 13.61
N GLY A 43 -0.16 5.47 14.13
CA GLY A 43 -0.71 6.34 15.17
C GLY A 43 -1.55 7.50 14.66
N PHE A 44 -1.31 7.98 13.44
CA PHE A 44 -1.89 9.23 12.95
C PHE A 44 -2.41 9.18 11.51
N ASP A 45 -1.70 8.51 10.60
CA ASP A 45 -1.98 8.65 9.18
C ASP A 45 -2.96 7.60 8.65
N GLU A 46 -3.14 6.47 9.36
CA GLU A 46 -4.05 5.40 8.94
C GLU A 46 -5.16 5.18 9.98
N PRO A 47 -6.34 5.77 9.79
CA PRO A 47 -7.43 5.67 10.76
C PRO A 47 -8.00 4.25 10.92
N ARG A 48 -7.79 3.35 9.93
CA ARG A 48 -8.24 1.95 9.97
C ARG A 48 -7.29 1.02 10.71
N TRP A 49 -6.23 1.53 11.32
CA TRP A 49 -5.19 0.73 11.97
C TRP A 49 -5.73 -0.40 12.87
N PHE A 50 -6.77 -0.13 13.64
CA PHE A 50 -7.35 -1.10 14.57
C PHE A 50 -8.32 -2.10 13.91
N GLU A 51 -8.78 -1.82 12.69
CA GLU A 51 -9.79 -2.61 11.98
C GLU A 51 -9.20 -3.26 10.72
N SER A 52 -7.97 -2.95 10.39
CA SER A 52 -7.29 -3.40 9.18
C SER A 52 -7.15 -4.91 9.11
N ARG A 53 -7.37 -5.46 7.92
CA ARG A 53 -7.09 -6.86 7.61
C ARG A 53 -5.60 -7.14 7.39
N SER A 54 -4.82 -6.12 7.13
CA SER A 54 -3.38 -6.21 6.91
C SER A 54 -2.61 -6.08 8.21
N ALA A 55 -1.51 -6.81 8.34
CA ALA A 55 -0.57 -6.67 9.44
C ALA A 55 0.57 -5.72 9.02
N ILE A 56 0.80 -4.65 9.79
CA ILE A 56 1.84 -3.66 9.51
C ILE A 56 2.95 -3.76 10.56
N PHE A 57 4.20 -3.83 10.10
CA PHE A 57 5.38 -3.94 10.97
C PHE A 57 6.47 -2.95 10.57
N SER A 58 7.20 -2.46 11.56
CA SER A 58 8.49 -1.81 11.35
C SER A 58 9.57 -2.86 11.08
N ALA A 59 10.43 -2.63 10.11
CA ALA A 59 11.64 -3.43 9.90
C ALA A 59 12.61 -3.32 11.11
N GLY A 60 12.54 -2.21 11.83
CA GLY A 60 13.39 -1.93 12.99
C GLY A 60 14.87 -1.91 12.60
N LEU A 61 15.21 -1.19 11.53
CA LEU A 61 16.59 -1.05 11.07
C LEU A 61 17.47 -0.48 12.18
N ARG A 62 18.66 -1.04 12.32
CA ARG A 62 19.71 -0.56 13.20
C ARG A 62 20.89 -0.03 12.37
N ASP A 63 21.75 0.75 12.99
CA ASP A 63 22.93 1.35 12.34
C ASP A 63 23.75 0.32 11.57
N MET A 64 23.98 -0.85 12.17
CA MET A 64 24.72 -1.93 11.53
C MET A 64 23.97 -2.57 10.35
N ASP A 65 22.65 -2.61 10.38
CA ASP A 65 21.86 -3.11 9.26
C ASP A 65 21.97 -2.15 8.06
N ALA A 66 21.96 -0.84 8.33
CA ALA A 66 22.14 0.19 7.31
C ALA A 66 23.57 0.21 6.72
N ILE A 67 24.60 0.10 7.56
CA ILE A 67 26.01 0.14 7.14
C ILE A 67 26.38 -1.11 6.31
N LEU A 68 25.90 -2.29 6.70
CA LEU A 68 26.28 -3.57 6.10
C LEU A 68 25.32 -4.06 5.01
N GLY A 69 24.19 -3.38 4.78
CA GLY A 69 23.18 -3.82 3.80
C GLY A 69 22.59 -5.19 4.14
N ARG A 70 22.12 -5.37 5.38
CA ARG A 70 21.63 -6.66 5.92
C ARG A 70 20.21 -7.04 5.44
N ASP A 71 19.96 -7.07 4.14
CA ASP A 71 18.69 -7.49 3.55
C ASP A 71 18.36 -8.95 3.88
N ASP A 72 19.38 -9.81 3.98
CA ASP A 72 19.27 -11.20 4.42
C ASP A 72 18.54 -11.34 5.77
N ARG A 73 18.91 -10.49 6.73
CA ARG A 73 18.32 -10.49 8.07
C ARG A 73 16.87 -10.01 8.05
N LEU A 74 16.55 -9.03 7.22
CA LEU A 74 15.18 -8.57 7.04
C LEU A 74 14.32 -9.69 6.45
N VAL A 75 14.78 -10.37 5.41
CA VAL A 75 14.09 -11.49 4.77
C VAL A 75 13.85 -12.65 5.75
N GLU A 76 14.81 -12.94 6.64
CA GLU A 76 14.61 -13.93 7.69
C GLU A 76 13.53 -13.51 8.70
N LYS A 77 13.51 -12.24 9.13
CA LYS A 77 12.46 -11.73 10.03
C LYS A 77 11.08 -11.85 9.38
N ILE A 78 10.95 -11.49 8.10
CA ILE A 78 9.72 -11.62 7.33
C ILE A 78 9.28 -13.08 7.25
N GLY A 79 10.18 -14.01 6.94
CA GLY A 79 9.90 -15.44 6.92
C GLY A 79 9.32 -15.95 8.25
N LYS A 80 9.92 -15.56 9.37
CA LYS A 80 9.40 -15.91 10.71
C LYS A 80 8.03 -15.28 11.02
N ALA A 81 7.75 -14.11 10.50
CA ALA A 81 6.41 -13.50 10.64
C ALA A 81 5.36 -14.30 9.85
N CYS A 82 5.69 -14.74 8.65
CA CYS A 82 4.81 -15.56 7.81
C CYS A 82 4.50 -16.95 8.40
N GLU A 83 5.33 -17.49 9.30
CA GLU A 83 5.04 -18.72 10.04
C GLU A 83 3.85 -18.56 11.02
N LYS A 84 3.56 -17.32 11.43
CA LYS A 84 2.56 -17.01 12.45
C LYS A 84 1.35 -16.24 11.90
N LEU A 85 1.49 -15.64 10.75
CA LEU A 85 0.47 -14.77 10.13
C LEU A 85 0.20 -15.26 8.71
N SER A 86 -1.08 -15.36 8.36
CA SER A 86 -1.46 -15.53 6.97
C SER A 86 -1.52 -14.18 6.27
N ALA A 87 -1.03 -14.13 5.04
CA ALA A 87 -1.12 -12.95 4.20
C ALA A 87 -1.19 -13.37 2.73
N ASP A 88 -1.96 -12.65 1.94
CA ASP A 88 -2.10 -12.91 0.50
C ASP A 88 -0.91 -12.37 -0.30
N PHE A 89 -0.22 -11.40 0.27
CA PHE A 89 1.02 -10.83 -0.28
C PHE A 89 1.87 -10.19 0.82
N ILE A 90 3.12 -9.89 0.47
CA ILE A 90 4.04 -9.13 1.32
C ILE A 90 4.36 -7.82 0.60
N ALA A 91 4.27 -6.69 1.29
CA ALA A 91 4.66 -5.39 0.78
C ALA A 91 5.77 -4.77 1.62
N VAL A 92 6.79 -4.20 0.98
CA VAL A 92 7.83 -3.41 1.65
C VAL A 92 7.71 -1.96 1.18
N ILE A 93 7.47 -1.06 2.12
CA ILE A 93 7.34 0.38 1.88
C ILE A 93 8.64 1.06 2.27
N GLY A 94 9.21 1.81 1.35
CA GLY A 94 10.41 2.61 1.56
C GLY A 94 10.15 3.84 2.42
N THR A 95 11.21 4.30 3.10
CA THR A 95 11.23 5.52 3.91
C THR A 95 12.54 6.28 3.65
N PRO A 96 12.79 7.43 4.27
CA PRO A 96 14.04 8.15 4.07
C PRO A 96 15.31 7.33 4.32
N VAL A 97 15.30 6.41 5.30
CA VAL A 97 16.51 5.62 5.64
C VAL A 97 16.93 4.71 4.49
N PRO A 98 16.09 3.81 3.97
CA PRO A 98 16.47 2.96 2.82
C PRO A 98 16.77 3.76 1.55
N ALA A 99 16.15 4.92 1.36
CA ALA A 99 16.44 5.80 0.23
C ALA A 99 17.88 6.33 0.30
N VAL A 100 18.35 6.72 1.49
CA VAL A 100 19.73 7.23 1.71
C VAL A 100 20.77 6.12 1.55
N ILE A 101 20.50 4.92 2.05
CA ILE A 101 21.44 3.79 1.96
C ILE A 101 21.41 3.07 0.61
N GLY A 102 20.52 3.44 -0.30
CA GLY A 102 20.46 2.89 -1.65
C GLY A 102 19.95 1.45 -1.73
N THR A 103 18.91 1.12 -0.98
CA THR A 103 18.30 -0.22 -0.95
C THR A 103 17.86 -0.68 -2.34
N ASP A 104 18.25 -1.89 -2.77
CA ASP A 104 17.76 -2.53 -3.99
C ASP A 104 16.42 -3.22 -3.76
N TYR A 105 15.34 -2.47 -3.97
CA TYR A 105 13.98 -2.97 -3.79
C TYR A 105 13.63 -4.15 -4.70
N ARG A 106 14.22 -4.24 -5.91
CA ARG A 106 13.96 -5.37 -6.82
C ARG A 106 14.61 -6.65 -6.34
N ALA A 107 15.84 -6.54 -5.83
CA ALA A 107 16.51 -7.69 -5.22
C ALA A 107 15.76 -8.14 -3.96
N LEU A 108 15.36 -7.20 -3.11
CA LEU A 108 14.63 -7.47 -1.87
C LEU A 108 13.30 -8.20 -2.13
N SER A 109 12.49 -7.75 -3.09
CA SER A 109 11.25 -8.42 -3.46
C SER A 109 11.48 -9.88 -3.88
N ARG A 110 12.48 -10.14 -4.75
CA ARG A 110 12.82 -11.51 -5.18
C ARG A 110 13.30 -12.39 -4.03
N MET A 111 14.09 -11.83 -3.10
CA MET A 111 14.56 -12.57 -1.93
C MET A 111 13.40 -12.97 -1.02
N ILE A 112 12.44 -12.07 -0.79
CA ILE A 112 11.25 -12.33 0.01
C ILE A 112 10.40 -13.42 -0.64
N GLU A 113 10.08 -13.31 -1.93
CA GLU A 113 9.31 -14.33 -2.65
C GLU A 113 9.98 -15.70 -2.61
N LYS A 114 11.29 -15.75 -2.85
CA LYS A 114 12.07 -16.99 -2.78
C LYS A 114 12.03 -17.63 -1.39
N LYS A 115 12.05 -16.80 -0.33
CA LYS A 115 12.07 -17.28 1.06
C LYS A 115 10.71 -17.75 1.53
N THR A 116 9.64 -17.04 1.17
CA THR A 116 8.30 -17.23 1.74
C THR A 116 7.33 -17.98 0.82
N GLY A 117 7.57 -17.97 -0.48
CA GLY A 117 6.62 -18.46 -1.49
C GLY A 117 5.39 -17.55 -1.67
N ILE A 118 5.32 -16.43 -0.96
CA ILE A 118 4.22 -15.47 -1.02
C ILE A 118 4.59 -14.36 -2.00
N PRO A 119 3.67 -13.90 -2.88
CA PRO A 119 3.92 -12.77 -3.76
C PRO A 119 4.40 -11.54 -3.00
N ALA A 120 5.49 -10.92 -3.44
CA ALA A 120 6.03 -9.73 -2.78
C ALA A 120 6.09 -8.55 -3.76
N LEU A 121 5.82 -7.36 -3.24
CA LEU A 121 5.98 -6.09 -3.93
C LEU A 121 6.73 -5.09 -3.06
N THR A 122 7.38 -4.14 -3.69
CA THR A 122 8.13 -3.09 -3.01
C THR A 122 7.74 -1.74 -3.57
N ILE A 123 7.51 -0.79 -2.68
CA ILE A 123 7.14 0.58 -3.02
C ILE A 123 8.29 1.49 -2.62
N ASP A 124 8.98 2.06 -3.59
CA ASP A 124 10.17 2.90 -3.41
C ASP A 124 9.83 4.34 -3.00
N THR A 125 9.03 4.48 -1.96
CA THR A 125 8.77 5.77 -1.30
C THR A 125 10.00 6.23 -0.52
N ASP A 126 10.14 7.54 -0.33
CA ASP A 126 11.34 8.13 0.30
C ASP A 126 11.02 9.15 1.40
N GLY A 127 9.73 9.37 1.69
CA GLY A 127 9.28 10.33 2.71
C GLY A 127 9.41 11.80 2.31
N THR A 128 9.81 12.10 1.08
CA THR A 128 9.98 13.48 0.58
C THR A 128 8.92 13.88 -0.43
N LYS A 129 8.12 12.94 -0.91
CA LYS A 129 7.05 13.16 -1.86
C LYS A 129 5.72 13.34 -1.16
N LEU A 130 4.71 13.69 -1.94
CA LEU A 130 3.36 13.87 -1.44
C LEU A 130 2.67 12.52 -1.22
N TYR A 131 1.63 12.53 -0.42
CA TYR A 131 0.82 11.36 -0.11
C TYR A 131 0.28 10.67 -1.38
N ASP A 132 -0.28 11.43 -2.30
CA ASP A 132 -0.80 10.97 -3.59
C ASP A 132 0.27 10.36 -4.52
N ASP A 133 1.53 10.77 -4.41
CA ASP A 133 2.63 10.12 -5.13
C ASP A 133 2.86 8.68 -4.62
N GLY A 134 2.72 8.47 -3.31
CA GLY A 134 2.80 7.14 -2.70
C GLY A 134 1.66 6.24 -3.11
N GLU A 135 0.42 6.74 -3.08
CA GLU A 135 -0.75 6.02 -3.58
C GLU A 135 -0.57 5.59 -5.04
N LYS A 136 -0.20 6.54 -5.90
CA LYS A 136 0.02 6.30 -7.33
C LYS A 136 1.06 5.22 -7.60
N LYS A 137 2.19 5.24 -6.89
CA LYS A 137 3.21 4.19 -6.99
C LYS A 137 2.65 2.84 -6.57
N THR A 138 1.91 2.80 -5.49
CA THR A 138 1.36 1.57 -4.92
C THR A 138 0.32 0.96 -5.83
N TRP A 139 -0.62 1.73 -6.35
CA TRP A 139 -1.61 1.26 -7.32
C TRP A 139 -0.94 0.67 -8.56
N LYS A 140 0.08 1.34 -9.07
CA LYS A 140 0.84 0.84 -10.22
C LYS A 140 1.46 -0.53 -9.95
N GLU A 141 2.10 -0.72 -8.80
CA GLU A 141 2.73 -2.01 -8.47
C GLU A 141 1.68 -3.09 -8.14
N LEU A 142 0.55 -2.75 -7.50
CA LEU A 142 -0.56 -3.66 -7.25
C LEU A 142 -1.17 -4.18 -8.56
N PHE A 143 -1.57 -3.29 -9.46
CA PHE A 143 -2.16 -3.70 -10.74
C PHE A 143 -1.16 -4.50 -11.58
N LYS A 144 0.09 -4.07 -11.66
CA LYS A 144 1.13 -4.79 -12.38
C LYS A 144 1.36 -6.20 -11.84
N LYS A 145 1.22 -6.40 -10.52
CA LYS A 145 1.46 -7.70 -9.87
C LYS A 145 0.25 -8.61 -9.92
N PHE A 146 -0.95 -8.07 -9.75
CA PHE A 146 -2.15 -8.86 -9.49
C PHE A 146 -3.24 -8.76 -10.54
N ALA A 147 -3.34 -7.66 -11.30
CA ALA A 147 -4.38 -7.55 -12.31
C ALA A 147 -4.18 -8.62 -13.40
N VAL A 148 -5.29 -9.25 -13.78
CA VAL A 148 -5.33 -10.21 -14.88
C VAL A 148 -6.15 -9.65 -16.03
N GLU A 149 -5.85 -10.07 -17.24
CA GLU A 149 -6.64 -9.72 -18.42
C GLU A 149 -8.07 -10.26 -18.28
N LYS A 150 -9.05 -9.40 -18.48
CA LYS A 150 -10.48 -9.70 -18.41
C LYS A 150 -11.22 -8.95 -19.48
N ASP A 151 -12.32 -9.52 -19.96
CA ASP A 151 -13.28 -8.80 -20.79
C ASP A 151 -13.95 -7.70 -20.00
N VAL A 152 -14.19 -6.54 -20.63
CA VAL A 152 -14.89 -5.41 -20.02
C VAL A 152 -16.32 -5.78 -19.71
N GLU A 153 -16.76 -5.57 -18.49
CA GLU A 153 -18.14 -5.73 -18.02
C GLU A 153 -18.88 -4.37 -18.16
N PRO A 154 -19.83 -4.22 -19.10
CA PRO A 154 -20.56 -2.97 -19.26
C PRO A 154 -21.26 -2.52 -17.98
N GLY A 155 -21.08 -1.25 -17.62
CA GLY A 155 -21.63 -0.67 -16.39
C GLY A 155 -20.83 -0.97 -15.13
N ARG A 156 -19.64 -1.57 -15.23
CA ARG A 156 -18.71 -1.74 -14.11
C ARG A 156 -17.74 -0.56 -14.07
N ILE A 157 -17.69 0.14 -12.94
CA ILE A 157 -16.75 1.24 -12.71
C ILE A 157 -15.82 0.93 -11.53
N GLY A 158 -14.55 1.29 -11.67
CA GLY A 158 -13.53 1.20 -10.61
C GLY A 158 -13.13 2.58 -10.11
N ILE A 159 -13.14 2.77 -8.80
CA ILE A 159 -12.73 4.01 -8.13
C ILE A 159 -11.40 3.77 -7.44
N ILE A 160 -10.41 4.60 -7.74
CA ILE A 160 -9.04 4.55 -7.22
C ILE A 160 -8.73 5.85 -6.49
N GLY A 161 -7.97 5.79 -5.39
CA GLY A 161 -7.51 6.97 -4.65
C GLY A 161 -8.53 7.49 -3.63
N ALA A 162 -9.59 6.73 -3.34
CA ALA A 162 -10.54 7.07 -2.29
C ALA A 162 -10.08 6.49 -0.95
N THR A 163 -9.01 7.05 -0.36
CA THR A 163 -8.53 6.61 0.95
C THR A 163 -9.16 7.43 2.08
N PRO A 164 -9.27 6.88 3.31
CA PRO A 164 -9.92 7.57 4.42
C PRO A 164 -9.30 8.92 4.78
N LEU A 165 -7.98 9.06 4.62
CA LEU A 165 -7.31 10.32 4.95
C LEU A 165 -7.65 11.45 3.97
N GLU A 166 -7.94 11.11 2.72
CA GLU A 166 -8.35 12.10 1.70
C GLU A 166 -9.83 12.45 1.78
N PHE A 167 -10.68 11.47 2.03
CA PHE A 167 -12.14 11.64 2.09
C PHE A 167 -12.68 11.90 3.49
N GLY A 168 -11.86 11.73 4.53
CA GLY A 168 -12.24 12.06 5.90
C GLY A 168 -13.14 11.06 6.61
N GLY A 169 -13.43 9.91 6.02
CA GLY A 169 -14.26 8.87 6.63
C GLY A 169 -13.92 7.46 6.16
N ILE A 170 -14.01 6.50 7.07
CA ILE A 170 -13.74 5.09 6.77
C ILE A 170 -14.92 4.39 6.07
N TYR A 171 -16.08 5.04 5.98
CA TYR A 171 -17.32 4.49 5.40
C TYR A 171 -17.77 5.23 4.13
N GLU A 172 -16.92 6.06 3.57
CA GLU A 172 -17.25 6.85 2.36
C GLU A 172 -17.44 5.97 1.11
N GLU A 173 -16.98 4.74 1.13
CA GLU A 173 -17.20 3.78 0.05
C GLU A 173 -18.68 3.51 -0.21
N ASP A 174 -19.50 3.42 0.83
CA ASP A 174 -20.95 3.20 0.71
C ASP A 174 -21.61 4.37 0.00
N PHE A 175 -21.20 5.59 0.31
CA PHE A 175 -21.67 6.79 -0.39
C PHE A 175 -21.27 6.77 -1.86
N LEU A 176 -20.02 6.47 -2.18
CA LEU A 176 -19.54 6.41 -3.55
C LEU A 176 -20.27 5.29 -4.34
N LYS A 177 -20.40 4.10 -3.77
CA LYS A 177 -21.12 2.99 -4.38
C LYS A 177 -22.58 3.38 -4.69
N LYS A 178 -23.28 3.98 -3.74
CA LYS A 178 -24.66 4.46 -3.91
C LYS A 178 -24.76 5.55 -4.97
N TYR A 179 -23.89 6.56 -4.91
CA TYR A 179 -23.89 7.68 -5.85
C TYR A 179 -23.74 7.20 -7.30
N PHE A 180 -22.77 6.31 -7.56
CA PHE A 180 -22.56 5.82 -8.93
C PHE A 180 -23.62 4.83 -9.38
N ALA A 181 -24.19 4.02 -8.46
CA ALA A 181 -25.35 3.18 -8.77
C ALA A 181 -26.56 4.01 -9.22
N GLU A 182 -26.82 5.16 -8.57
CA GLU A 182 -27.87 6.12 -8.98
C GLU A 182 -27.59 6.76 -10.35
N LYS A 183 -26.34 6.77 -10.82
CA LYS A 183 -25.95 7.22 -12.16
C LYS A 183 -26.06 6.13 -13.23
N GLY A 184 -26.46 4.92 -12.87
CA GLY A 184 -26.71 3.83 -13.79
C GLY A 184 -25.60 2.79 -13.89
N PHE A 185 -24.54 2.89 -13.09
CA PHE A 185 -23.53 1.84 -13.04
C PHE A 185 -24.04 0.64 -12.25
N SER A 186 -23.95 -0.55 -12.86
CA SER A 186 -24.46 -1.79 -12.28
C SER A 186 -23.54 -2.38 -11.22
N LYS A 187 -22.24 -2.09 -11.30
CA LYS A 187 -21.23 -2.57 -10.37
C LYS A 187 -20.18 -1.47 -10.09
N VAL A 188 -20.10 -1.06 -8.85
CA VAL A 188 -19.14 -0.04 -8.39
C VAL A 188 -18.13 -0.67 -7.45
N VAL A 189 -16.86 -0.59 -7.77
CA VAL A 189 -15.74 -1.13 -7.00
C VAL A 189 -14.90 0.01 -6.47
N CYS A 190 -14.73 0.08 -5.15
CA CYS A 190 -13.84 1.06 -4.51
C CYS A 190 -12.55 0.35 -4.06
N TYR A 191 -11.53 0.43 -4.89
CA TYR A 191 -10.26 -0.22 -4.58
C TYR A 191 -9.60 0.40 -3.33
N GLY A 192 -9.17 -0.45 -2.39
CA GLY A 192 -8.54 0.01 -1.16
C GLY A 192 -9.50 0.54 -0.09
N MET A 193 -10.82 0.41 -0.33
CA MET A 193 -11.89 0.81 0.56
C MET A 193 -12.92 -0.32 0.69
N GLY A 194 -12.56 -1.43 1.35
CA GLY A 194 -13.46 -2.57 1.62
C GLY A 194 -13.49 -3.67 0.55
N ASP A 195 -13.22 -3.35 -0.71
CA ASP A 195 -13.12 -4.34 -1.79
C ASP A 195 -11.71 -4.95 -1.81
N GLY A 196 -11.59 -6.23 -1.48
CA GLY A 196 -10.31 -6.92 -1.26
C GLY A 196 -9.45 -7.13 -2.52
N LEU A 197 -8.37 -7.91 -2.37
CA LEU A 197 -7.39 -8.15 -3.45
C LEU A 197 -7.98 -8.78 -4.72
N ASP A 198 -9.06 -9.54 -4.62
CA ASP A 198 -9.75 -10.11 -5.78
C ASP A 198 -10.35 -9.03 -6.69
N ALA A 199 -10.80 -7.91 -6.11
CA ALA A 199 -11.23 -6.77 -6.89
C ALA A 199 -10.08 -6.19 -7.76
N VAL A 200 -8.86 -6.14 -7.21
CA VAL A 200 -7.66 -5.71 -7.94
C VAL A 200 -7.32 -6.68 -9.09
N ARG A 201 -7.47 -7.99 -8.86
CA ARG A 201 -7.27 -9.01 -9.91
C ARG A 201 -8.21 -8.82 -11.08
N GLU A 202 -9.41 -8.38 -10.82
CA GLU A 202 -10.46 -8.16 -11.83
C GLU A 202 -10.53 -6.72 -12.35
N ALA A 203 -9.54 -5.87 -12.04
CA ALA A 203 -9.60 -4.45 -12.38
C ALA A 203 -9.73 -4.16 -13.88
N ALA A 204 -9.19 -5.04 -14.75
CA ALA A 204 -9.31 -4.91 -16.20
C ALA A 204 -10.76 -5.06 -16.71
N ALA A 205 -11.69 -5.57 -15.91
CA ALA A 205 -13.10 -5.67 -16.27
C ALA A 205 -13.88 -4.34 -16.10
N ALA A 206 -13.29 -3.30 -15.51
CA ALA A 206 -13.93 -1.98 -15.41
C ALA A 206 -13.99 -1.28 -16.77
N GLU A 207 -15.11 -0.57 -17.04
CA GLU A 207 -15.38 0.19 -18.26
C GLU A 207 -14.54 1.49 -18.32
#